data_ff1be0b4d0178305a4d92c881548cba6
#
_entry.id   ff1be0b4d0178305a4d92c881548cba6
#
_cell.length_a   1.000
_cell.length_b   1.000
_cell.length_c   1.000
_cell.angle_alpha   90.00
_cell.angle_beta   90.00
_cell.angle_gamma   90.00
#
_symmetry.space_group_name_H-M   'P 1'
#
loop_
_entity.id
_entity.type
_entity.pdbx_description
1 polymer ?
#
loop_
_entity_poly.entity_id
_entity_poly.type
_entity_poly.pdbx_seq_one_letter_code
_entity_poly.pdbx_strand_id
1 'polypeptide(L)'
;MDEAMQPEAGGRKRGFAADLVPGLTTAAVVVPKALAYATIAQLPVQAGLFAALVPMVVYAVLGTSRLLSVSTTTPIAILCATAIGEALRADPGLDPLTAAATLSLLVGLMLIAARVLRLGFAANFISEPVLTG
;
A
#
# COMPACT_ATOMS: atom_id res chain seq x y z
N MET A 1 -21.75 -13.71 -38.23
CA MET A 1 -21.92 -12.34 -37.77
C MET A 1 -21.67 -12.33 -36.30
N ASP A 2 -20.43 -12.36 -35.89
CA ASP A 2 -19.95 -12.01 -34.53
C ASP A 2 -18.42 -12.06 -34.52
N GLU A 3 -17.85 -11.15 -35.30
CA GLU A 3 -16.47 -10.75 -35.16
C GLU A 3 -16.44 -9.48 -34.32
N ALA A 4 -16.46 -9.60 -33.04
CA ALA A 4 -16.29 -8.43 -32.21
C ALA A 4 -15.43 -8.76 -30.98
N MET A 5 -14.26 -8.16 -30.99
CA MET A 5 -13.48 -7.82 -29.83
C MET A 5 -12.51 -8.92 -29.32
N GLN A 6 -11.56 -9.26 -30.14
CA GLN A 6 -10.26 -9.66 -29.60
C GLN A 6 -9.52 -8.38 -29.15
N PRO A 7 -9.20 -8.21 -27.87
CA PRO A 7 -8.24 -7.20 -27.48
C PRO A 7 -6.87 -7.64 -28.00
N GLU A 8 -6.42 -6.97 -29.03
CA GLU A 8 -5.07 -7.03 -29.56
C GLU A 8 -4.05 -7.01 -28.41
N ALA A 9 -3.56 -8.17 -28.03
CA ALA A 9 -2.38 -8.34 -27.19
C ALA A 9 -1.13 -7.97 -28.01
N GLY A 10 -1.17 -6.80 -28.64
CA GLY A 10 -0.03 -6.16 -29.29
C GLY A 10 0.90 -5.64 -28.21
N GLY A 11 2.03 -6.28 -28.00
CA GLY A 11 3.16 -5.83 -27.21
C GLY A 11 3.72 -4.50 -27.72
N ARG A 12 2.94 -3.44 -27.64
CA ARG A 12 3.38 -2.08 -27.87
C ARG A 12 4.38 -1.74 -26.77
N LYS A 13 5.63 -1.56 -27.13
CA LYS A 13 6.59 -0.82 -26.31
C LYS A 13 5.96 0.55 -26.05
N ARG A 14 5.23 0.68 -24.95
CA ARG A 14 4.67 1.96 -24.52
C ARG A 14 5.87 2.85 -24.25
N GLY A 15 6.01 3.89 -25.09
CA GLY A 15 7.05 4.87 -24.92
C GLY A 15 6.90 5.52 -23.54
N PHE A 16 7.99 5.95 -22.93
CA PHE A 16 8.04 6.63 -21.62
C PHE A 16 6.94 7.71 -21.48
N ALA A 17 6.62 8.42 -22.57
CA ALA A 17 5.55 9.40 -22.61
C ALA A 17 4.14 8.82 -22.41
N ALA A 18 3.90 7.57 -22.83
CA ALA A 18 2.60 6.92 -22.65
C ALA A 18 2.35 6.45 -21.21
N ASP A 19 3.42 6.22 -20.44
CA ASP A 19 3.33 5.84 -19.03
C ASP A 19 3.36 7.08 -18.11
N LEU A 20 3.81 8.23 -18.61
CA LEU A 20 3.90 9.48 -17.84
C LEU A 20 2.51 10.03 -17.48
N VAL A 21 1.55 10.01 -18.42
CA VAL A 21 0.21 10.54 -18.19
C VAL A 21 -0.54 9.74 -17.10
N PRO A 22 -0.66 8.40 -17.17
CA PRO A 22 -1.30 7.63 -16.10
C PRO A 22 -0.52 7.72 -14.79
N GLY A 23 0.82 7.80 -14.82
CA GLY A 23 1.63 8.00 -13.63
C GLY A 23 1.34 9.33 -12.94
N LEU A 24 1.25 10.42 -13.69
CA LEU A 24 0.93 11.76 -13.16
C LEU A 24 -0.50 11.81 -12.59
N THR A 25 -1.45 11.18 -13.27
CA THR A 25 -2.83 11.08 -12.79
C THR A 25 -2.90 10.31 -11.47
N THR A 26 -2.19 9.20 -11.36
CA THR A 26 -2.09 8.42 -10.13
C THR A 26 -1.46 9.25 -9.00
N ALA A 27 -0.38 9.96 -9.28
CA ALA A 27 0.28 10.82 -8.29
C ALA A 27 -0.65 11.94 -7.80
N ALA A 28 -1.43 12.57 -8.68
CA ALA A 28 -2.40 13.61 -8.34
C ALA A 28 -3.48 13.13 -7.37
N VAL A 29 -3.81 11.83 -7.38
CA VAL A 29 -4.77 11.22 -6.45
C VAL A 29 -4.08 10.73 -5.16
N VAL A 30 -2.90 10.14 -5.29
CA VAL A 30 -2.19 9.51 -4.17
C VAL A 30 -1.65 10.56 -3.19
N VAL A 31 -1.13 11.68 -3.69
CA VAL A 31 -0.54 12.72 -2.82
C VAL A 31 -1.56 13.31 -1.83
N PRO A 32 -2.73 13.85 -2.25
CA PRO A 32 -3.72 14.35 -1.31
C PRO A 32 -4.22 13.27 -0.34
N LYS A 33 -4.40 12.06 -0.83
CA LYS A 33 -4.79 10.90 -0.02
C LYS A 33 -3.76 10.57 1.07
N ALA A 34 -2.47 10.58 0.74
CA ALA A 34 -1.39 10.32 1.69
C ALA A 34 -1.34 11.39 2.80
N LEU A 35 -1.53 12.66 2.45
CA LEU A 35 -1.60 13.75 3.42
C LEU A 35 -2.81 13.60 4.35
N ALA A 36 -3.98 13.26 3.82
CA ALA A 36 -5.18 13.02 4.61
C ALA A 36 -4.99 11.86 5.60
N TYR A 37 -4.36 10.77 5.18
CA TYR A 37 -4.11 9.63 6.08
C TYR A 37 -3.06 9.91 7.14
N ALA A 38 -2.05 10.72 6.86
CA ALA A 38 -1.11 11.19 7.87
C ALA A 38 -1.83 11.99 8.96
N THR A 39 -2.76 12.86 8.56
CA THR A 39 -3.58 13.64 9.49
C THR A 39 -4.48 12.74 10.35
N ILE A 40 -5.12 11.72 9.76
CA ILE A 40 -5.92 10.74 10.50
C ILE A 40 -5.03 9.97 11.50
N ALA A 41 -3.83 9.59 11.10
CA ALA A 41 -2.87 8.88 11.95
C ALA A 41 -2.18 9.79 13.00
N GLN A 42 -2.52 11.09 13.04
CA GLN A 42 -1.91 12.10 13.91
C GLN A 42 -0.38 12.23 13.73
N LEU A 43 0.08 11.98 12.52
CA LEU A 43 1.48 12.10 12.14
C LEU A 43 1.72 13.38 11.33
N PRO A 44 2.95 13.89 11.30
CA PRO A 44 3.32 14.98 10.41
C PRO A 44 3.00 14.63 8.95
N VAL A 45 2.46 15.58 8.20
CA VAL A 45 2.05 15.37 6.80
C VAL A 45 3.20 14.88 5.90
N GLN A 46 4.43 15.28 6.21
CA GLN A 46 5.63 14.81 5.52
C GLN A 46 5.82 13.30 5.68
N ALA A 47 5.52 12.75 6.87
CA ALA A 47 5.62 11.31 7.12
C ALA A 47 4.65 10.51 6.24
N GLY A 48 3.42 11.04 6.02
CA GLY A 48 2.46 10.43 5.11
C GLY A 48 2.92 10.39 3.66
N LEU A 49 3.58 11.45 3.21
CA LEU A 49 4.12 11.52 1.87
C LEU A 49 5.26 10.50 1.66
N PHE A 50 6.20 10.42 2.60
CA PHE A 50 7.26 9.41 2.56
C PHE A 50 6.71 7.98 2.66
N ALA A 51 5.73 7.76 3.54
CA ALA A 51 5.08 6.45 3.71
C ALA A 51 4.32 6.00 2.45
N ALA A 52 3.87 6.91 1.61
CA ALA A 52 3.25 6.59 0.32
C ALA A 52 4.29 6.37 -0.79
N LEU A 53 5.25 7.30 -0.93
CA LEU A 53 6.19 7.29 -2.05
C LEU A 53 7.23 6.18 -1.95
N VAL A 54 7.82 5.96 -0.77
CA VAL A 54 8.90 4.99 -0.60
C VAL A 54 8.47 3.57 -0.96
N PRO A 55 7.34 3.02 -0.45
CA PRO A 55 6.89 1.70 -0.86
C PRO A 55 6.54 1.59 -2.34
N MET A 56 6.01 2.66 -2.95
CA MET A 56 5.70 2.67 -4.38
C MET A 56 6.97 2.56 -5.23
N VAL A 57 8.02 3.30 -4.88
CA VAL A 57 9.33 3.23 -5.56
C VAL A 57 9.97 1.87 -5.35
N VAL A 58 9.98 1.36 -4.11
CA VAL A 58 10.51 0.03 -3.81
C VAL A 58 9.77 -1.05 -4.59
N TYR A 59 8.43 -0.96 -4.64
CA TYR A 59 7.63 -1.91 -5.41
C TYR A 59 7.85 -1.78 -6.92
N ALA A 60 8.07 -0.58 -7.45
CA ALA A 60 8.38 -0.38 -8.87
C ALA A 60 9.69 -1.07 -9.28
N VAL A 61 10.66 -1.16 -8.37
CA VAL A 61 11.97 -1.80 -8.62
C VAL A 61 11.95 -3.31 -8.34
N LEU A 62 11.32 -3.73 -7.23
CA LEU A 62 11.36 -5.11 -6.74
C LEU A 62 10.08 -5.90 -7.02
N GLY A 63 9.00 -5.23 -7.39
CA GLY A 63 7.70 -5.85 -7.60
C GLY A 63 7.65 -6.70 -8.86
N THR A 64 7.02 -7.85 -8.77
CA THR A 64 6.89 -8.80 -9.88
C THR A 64 5.58 -8.62 -10.66
N SER A 65 4.56 -7.99 -10.05
CA SER A 65 3.25 -7.82 -10.68
C SER A 65 3.07 -6.41 -11.23
N ARG A 66 2.64 -6.32 -12.49
CA ARG A 66 2.32 -5.04 -13.15
C ARG A 66 0.93 -4.50 -12.81
N LEU A 67 0.08 -5.33 -12.23
CA LEU A 67 -1.31 -5.00 -11.92
C LEU A 67 -1.55 -4.63 -10.46
N LEU A 68 -0.60 -4.95 -9.58
CA LEU A 68 -0.73 -4.67 -8.16
C LEU A 68 -0.38 -3.21 -7.86
N SER A 69 -1.33 -2.49 -7.26
CA SER A 69 -1.12 -1.14 -6.75
C SER A 69 -0.96 -1.19 -5.23
N VAL A 70 0.18 -0.72 -4.74
CA VAL A 70 0.42 -0.60 -3.30
C VAL A 70 -0.11 0.75 -2.83
N SER A 71 -1.12 0.75 -1.98
CA SER A 71 -1.77 1.95 -1.49
C SER A 71 -2.27 1.78 -0.06
N THR A 72 -2.35 2.88 0.66
CA THR A 72 -2.95 2.95 1.99
C THR A 72 -4.48 2.94 1.90
N THR A 73 -5.14 2.42 2.94
CA THR A 73 -6.60 2.43 3.07
C THR A 73 -7.01 3.12 4.37
N THR A 74 -8.21 3.70 4.39
CA THR A 74 -8.74 4.40 5.57
C THR A 74 -8.79 3.51 6.82
N PRO A 75 -9.26 2.25 6.77
CA PRO A 75 -9.27 1.38 7.96
C PRO A 75 -7.88 1.16 8.55
N ILE A 76 -6.86 0.97 7.71
CA ILE A 76 -5.48 0.80 8.18
C ILE A 76 -4.96 2.08 8.83
N ALA A 77 -5.26 3.25 8.26
CA ALA A 77 -4.85 4.53 8.83
C ALA A 77 -5.48 4.75 10.22
N ILE A 78 -6.75 4.38 10.42
CA ILE A 78 -7.43 4.47 11.70
C ILE A 78 -6.81 3.50 12.72
N LEU A 79 -6.53 2.26 12.33
CA LEU A 79 -5.87 1.28 13.20
C LEU A 79 -4.47 1.75 13.61
N CYS A 80 -3.71 2.34 12.70
CA CYS A 80 -2.41 2.95 13.03
C CYS A 80 -2.57 4.10 14.03
N ALA A 81 -3.55 4.99 13.83
CA ALA A 81 -3.83 6.09 14.75
C ALA A 81 -4.15 5.59 16.15
N THR A 82 -4.98 4.54 16.26
CA THR A 82 -5.34 3.93 17.55
C THR A 82 -4.12 3.33 18.23
N ALA A 83 -3.33 2.54 17.51
CA ALA A 83 -2.15 1.88 18.05
C ALA A 83 -1.08 2.89 18.52
N ILE A 84 -0.84 3.93 17.73
CA ILE A 84 0.08 5.02 18.09
C ILE A 84 -0.46 5.78 19.31
N GLY A 85 -1.76 6.10 19.34
CA GLY A 85 -2.39 6.78 20.46
C GLY A 85 -2.30 5.99 21.78
N GLU A 86 -2.43 4.68 21.73
CA GLU A 86 -2.23 3.82 22.90
C GLU A 86 -0.77 3.78 23.38
N ALA A 87 0.17 3.71 22.43
CA ALA A 87 1.60 3.75 22.76
C ALA A 87 2.00 5.07 23.44
N LEU A 88 1.48 6.20 22.96
CA LEU A 88 1.74 7.53 23.55
C LEU A 88 1.07 7.72 24.92
N ARG A 89 -0.04 7.01 25.19
CA ARG A 89 -0.66 7.00 26.52
C ARG A 89 0.16 6.18 27.51
N ALA A 90 0.77 5.09 27.04
CA ALA A 90 1.61 4.24 27.88
C ALA A 90 2.95 4.91 28.20
N ASP A 91 3.51 5.65 27.26
CA ASP A 91 4.75 6.42 27.43
C ASP A 91 4.57 7.84 26.84
N PRO A 92 4.24 8.84 27.69
CA PRO A 92 4.05 10.22 27.26
C PRO A 92 5.31 10.91 26.69
N GLY A 93 6.49 10.32 26.92
CA GLY A 93 7.76 10.81 26.36
C GLY A 93 8.07 10.28 24.94
N LEU A 94 7.26 9.35 24.45
CA LEU A 94 7.47 8.74 23.14
C LEU A 94 7.09 9.71 22.01
N ASP A 95 8.00 9.86 21.05
CA ASP A 95 7.70 10.64 19.82
C ASP A 95 6.76 9.87 18.89
N PRO A 96 5.68 10.48 18.37
CA PRO A 96 4.73 9.85 17.47
C PRO A 96 5.36 9.21 16.22
N LEU A 97 6.40 9.83 15.68
CA LEU A 97 7.10 9.32 14.50
C LEU A 97 7.88 8.05 14.84
N THR A 98 8.50 8.00 16.02
CA THR A 98 9.18 6.82 16.52
C THR A 98 8.20 5.66 16.77
N ALA A 99 7.04 5.95 17.34
CA ALA A 99 5.97 4.96 17.54
C ALA A 99 5.50 4.39 16.18
N ALA A 100 5.27 5.25 15.19
CA ALA A 100 4.87 4.83 13.85
C ALA A 100 5.95 3.99 13.14
N ALA A 101 7.22 4.38 13.27
CA ALA A 101 8.34 3.63 12.71
C ALA A 101 8.46 2.24 13.34
N THR A 102 8.34 2.15 14.66
CA THR A 102 8.37 0.88 15.40
C THR A 102 7.20 -0.03 14.99
N LEU A 103 5.99 0.52 14.89
CA LEU A 103 4.81 -0.20 14.43
C LEU A 103 5.01 -0.75 13.02
N SER A 104 5.52 0.08 12.11
CA SER A 104 5.80 -0.32 10.72
C SER A 104 6.84 -1.44 10.64
N LEU A 105 7.88 -1.36 11.47
CA LEU A 105 8.92 -2.37 11.53
C LEU A 105 8.38 -3.71 12.06
N LEU A 106 7.56 -3.67 13.12
CA LEU A 106 6.93 -4.87 13.68
C LEU A 106 5.99 -5.54 12.66
N VAL A 107 5.14 -4.76 12.00
CA VAL A 107 4.24 -5.27 10.96
C VAL A 107 5.04 -5.86 9.80
N GLY A 108 6.09 -5.18 9.34
CA GLY A 108 6.97 -5.69 8.29
C GLY A 108 7.63 -7.00 8.68
N LEU A 109 8.13 -7.11 9.91
CA LEU A 109 8.73 -8.34 10.43
C LEU A 109 7.72 -9.49 10.52
N MET A 110 6.50 -9.21 10.98
CA MET A 110 5.41 -10.20 11.00
C MET A 110 5.05 -10.69 9.60
N LEU A 111 5.00 -9.82 8.61
CA LEU A 111 4.73 -10.20 7.23
C LEU A 111 5.85 -11.06 6.63
N ILE A 112 7.11 -10.75 6.94
CA ILE A 112 8.25 -11.57 6.54
C ILE A 112 8.17 -12.95 7.21
N ALA A 113 7.89 -13.00 8.50
CA ALA A 113 7.71 -14.25 9.24
C ALA A 113 6.56 -15.08 8.65
N ALA A 114 5.42 -14.47 8.36
CA ALA A 114 4.29 -15.13 7.72
C ALA A 114 4.66 -15.72 6.34
N ARG A 115 5.48 -15.01 5.57
CA ARG A 115 5.99 -15.51 4.28
C ARG A 115 6.92 -16.71 4.48
N VAL A 116 7.85 -16.64 5.44
CA VAL A 116 8.80 -17.72 5.75
C VAL A 116 8.06 -18.98 6.21
N LEU A 117 7.04 -18.81 7.06
CA LEU A 117 6.18 -19.89 7.55
C LEU A 117 5.18 -20.39 6.48
N ARG A 118 5.24 -19.85 5.26
CA ARG A 118 4.32 -20.20 4.15
C ARG A 118 2.84 -20.09 4.52
N LEU A 119 2.47 -19.17 5.42
CA LEU A 119 1.07 -18.94 5.82
C LEU A 119 0.20 -18.41 4.66
N GLY A 120 0.77 -18.10 3.51
CA GLY A 120 0.05 -17.81 2.27
C GLY A 120 -0.88 -18.94 1.80
N PHE A 121 -0.66 -20.17 2.28
CA PHE A 121 -1.60 -21.29 2.06
C PHE A 121 -3.00 -21.00 2.65
N ALA A 122 -3.08 -20.28 3.77
CA ALA A 122 -4.35 -19.89 4.36
C ALA A 122 -5.16 -18.91 3.48
N ALA A 123 -4.49 -18.09 2.68
CA ALA A 123 -5.13 -17.16 1.75
C ALA A 123 -5.86 -17.89 0.61
N ASN A 124 -5.37 -19.06 0.17
CA ASN A 124 -6.02 -19.87 -0.84
C ASN A 124 -7.33 -20.49 -0.35
N PHE A 125 -7.48 -20.70 0.96
CA PHE A 125 -8.73 -21.22 1.56
C PHE A 125 -9.84 -20.18 1.62
N ILE A 126 -9.48 -18.89 1.68
CA ILE A 126 -10.45 -17.79 1.79
C ILE A 126 -10.93 -17.34 0.40
N SER A 127 -10.12 -17.56 -0.63
CA SER A 127 -10.36 -17.01 -1.97
C SER A 127 -11.44 -17.75 -2.76
N GLU A 128 -11.58 -19.07 -2.61
CA GLU A 128 -12.55 -19.85 -3.37
C GLU A 128 -14.01 -19.67 -2.91
N PRO A 129 -14.36 -19.68 -1.61
CA PRO A 129 -15.74 -19.49 -1.19
C PRO A 129 -16.31 -18.09 -1.45
N VAL A 130 -15.44 -17.07 -1.54
CA VAL A 130 -15.85 -15.68 -1.77
C VAL A 130 -16.13 -15.40 -3.24
N LEU A 131 -15.52 -16.16 -4.16
CA LEU A 131 -15.73 -16.01 -5.60
C LEU A 131 -16.92 -16.82 -6.14
N THR A 132 -17.40 -17.79 -5.39
CA THR A 132 -18.51 -18.69 -5.78
C THR A 132 -19.82 -18.45 -5.02
N GLY A 133 -19.84 -17.48 -4.08
CA GLY A 133 -21.02 -17.13 -3.28
C GLY A 133 -21.95 -16.11 -3.92
#